data_eb84e4642c91c07d040e4fb1793a8418
#
_entry.id   eb84e4642c91c07d040e4fb1793a8418
#
_cell.length_a   1.000
_cell.length_b   1.000
_cell.length_c   1.000
_cell.angle_alpha   90.00
_cell.angle_beta   90.00
_cell.angle_gamma   90.00
#
_symmetry.space_group_name_H-M   'P 1'
#
loop_
_entity.id
_entity.type
_entity.pdbx_description
1 polymer ?
#
loop_
_entity_poly.entity_id
_entity_poly.type
_entity_poly.pdbx_seq_one_letter_code
_entity_poly.pdbx_strand_id
1 'polypeptide(L)'
;MSTGNVIQVIGPVVDVEFPPGQLPNIYNALKVIQEENKAAGTPAVRITLEVALHLGENRIRSIAMSTTDGLTRGMDVQDTGAPISVPVGRETLGRLINVLGEPVDEKGPIKTTKTYPIHRPAPRLEDQDTKTEVLETGIKVIDLLEPYSKGGKVGLFGGAGVGKTVIIMELINNIALHHGGFSVFAGVGERTREGNDLWHEMQESKVIDPDDFTKSKVSLIYGQMNEPPGARLRVALTGLSVAEYFRDEENQDVLLFVDNIFRFTQAGSEVSALLGRMPSAVGYQPTLSTEMGQLQERITSTKRGSITSVQAIYVPADDLTDPAPATAFAHLDATTTLSRQLAELGIYPAVDPLDSTSRILDPQVIGEEHYKIARGVQSVLQRYKDLQDIIAILGMDELSEDDKMVVARARKIQRFLSQPFHVAEAFTGSPGKYVKLKDTVRSFKEILAGKYDHLPEQAFYMVGPIEEVIAKAEKMGVKV
;
A
#
# COMPACT_ATOMS: atom_id res chain seq x y z
N MET A 1 4.00 34.98 -14.83
CA MET A 1 4.97 34.03 -14.22
C MET A 1 6.17 34.86 -13.80
N SER A 2 6.55 34.80 -12.53
CA SER A 2 7.72 35.49 -12.02
C SER A 2 8.98 34.67 -12.29
N THR A 3 10.11 35.34 -12.54
CA THR A 3 11.40 34.70 -12.74
C THR A 3 12.33 35.15 -11.64
N GLY A 4 12.96 34.19 -10.98
CA GLY A 4 13.99 34.39 -9.97
C GLY A 4 15.32 33.80 -10.43
N ASN A 5 16.33 33.89 -9.56
CA ASN A 5 17.67 33.37 -9.84
C ASN A 5 18.16 32.48 -8.71
N VAL A 6 18.82 31.38 -9.04
CA VAL A 6 19.47 30.50 -8.08
C VAL A 6 20.58 31.30 -7.35
N ILE A 7 20.48 31.31 -6.02
CA ILE A 7 21.50 31.99 -5.19
C ILE A 7 22.37 30.98 -4.43
N GLN A 8 21.84 29.80 -4.11
CA GLN A 8 22.57 28.76 -3.38
C GLN A 8 22.01 27.39 -3.70
N VAL A 9 22.86 26.36 -3.78
CA VAL A 9 22.53 24.96 -3.91
C VAL A 9 23.19 24.18 -2.77
N ILE A 10 22.38 23.46 -1.98
CA ILE A 10 22.83 22.65 -0.84
C ILE A 10 22.25 21.25 -1.02
N GLY A 11 22.93 20.38 -1.78
CA GLY A 11 22.38 19.07 -2.14
C GLY A 11 21.02 19.24 -2.83
N PRO A 12 19.95 18.59 -2.36
CA PRO A 12 18.61 18.68 -2.97
C PRO A 12 17.84 19.96 -2.60
N VAL A 13 18.44 20.87 -1.82
CA VAL A 13 17.83 22.15 -1.44
C VAL A 13 18.43 23.30 -2.25
N VAL A 14 17.57 24.14 -2.79
CA VAL A 14 17.94 25.26 -3.65
C VAL A 14 17.30 26.54 -3.14
N ASP A 15 18.14 27.54 -2.86
CA ASP A 15 17.68 28.89 -2.50
C ASP A 15 17.59 29.75 -3.75
N VAL A 16 16.47 30.45 -3.91
CA VAL A 16 16.15 31.28 -5.08
C VAL A 16 15.71 32.66 -4.62
N GLU A 17 16.22 33.68 -5.28
CA GLU A 17 15.82 35.08 -5.07
C GLU A 17 14.87 35.53 -6.18
N PHE A 18 13.76 36.16 -5.80
CA PHE A 18 12.77 36.71 -6.71
C PHE A 18 12.72 38.22 -6.64
N PRO A 19 12.18 38.91 -7.64
CA PRO A 19 11.93 40.34 -7.56
C PRO A 19 10.99 40.71 -6.42
N PRO A 20 11.12 41.89 -5.81
CA PRO A 20 10.25 42.35 -4.74
C PRO A 20 8.77 42.27 -5.11
N GLY A 21 7.97 41.68 -4.22
CA GLY A 21 6.52 41.52 -4.42
C GLY A 21 6.11 40.37 -5.38
N GLN A 22 7.07 39.57 -5.84
CA GLN A 22 6.79 38.44 -6.77
C GLN A 22 7.20 37.07 -6.20
N LEU A 23 7.20 36.94 -4.88
CA LEU A 23 7.50 35.66 -4.24
C LEU A 23 6.43 34.58 -4.60
N PRO A 24 6.88 33.38 -5.00
CA PRO A 24 6.00 32.23 -5.19
C PRO A 24 5.34 31.81 -3.89
N ASN A 25 4.13 31.26 -3.99
CA ASN A 25 3.48 30.63 -2.84
C ASN A 25 4.22 29.35 -2.40
N ILE A 26 4.07 28.99 -1.13
CA ILE A 26 4.51 27.69 -0.61
C ILE A 26 3.84 26.58 -1.42
N TYR A 27 4.58 25.53 -1.75
CA TYR A 27 4.23 24.41 -2.63
C TYR A 27 4.16 24.73 -4.12
N ASN A 28 4.35 25.97 -4.56
CA ASN A 28 4.46 26.22 -6.00
C ASN A 28 5.61 25.40 -6.61
N ALA A 29 5.35 24.88 -7.81
CA ALA A 29 6.36 24.25 -8.64
C ALA A 29 7.18 25.34 -9.36
N LEU A 30 8.48 25.22 -9.26
CA LEU A 30 9.42 26.07 -9.98
C LEU A 30 10.17 25.26 -11.03
N LYS A 31 10.45 25.84 -12.19
CA LYS A 31 11.19 25.17 -13.25
C LYS A 31 12.52 25.88 -13.52
N VAL A 32 13.59 25.11 -13.51
CA VAL A 32 14.90 25.54 -14.01
C VAL A 32 15.11 24.83 -15.34
N ILE A 33 15.16 25.59 -16.41
CA ILE A 33 15.34 25.05 -17.76
C ILE A 33 16.52 25.79 -18.41
N GLN A 34 17.55 25.04 -18.73
CA GLN A 34 18.66 25.50 -19.54
C GLN A 34 18.81 24.52 -20.71
N GLU A 35 18.76 25.04 -21.91
CA GLU A 35 19.00 24.22 -23.10
C GLU A 35 20.52 23.94 -23.25
N GLU A 36 20.80 22.79 -23.87
CA GLU A 36 22.20 22.42 -24.17
C GLU A 36 22.87 23.48 -25.08
N ASN A 37 24.02 23.96 -24.67
CA ASN A 37 24.86 24.81 -25.50
C ASN A 37 26.16 24.07 -25.83
N LYS A 38 26.18 23.35 -26.95
CA LYS A 38 27.36 22.59 -27.41
C LYS A 38 28.60 23.45 -27.63
N ALA A 39 28.43 24.72 -28.05
CA ALA A 39 29.52 25.63 -28.31
C ALA A 39 30.21 26.10 -27.01
N ALA A 40 29.46 26.22 -25.93
CA ALA A 40 29.94 26.58 -24.60
C ALA A 40 30.25 25.37 -23.71
N GLY A 41 29.92 24.12 -24.16
CA GLY A 41 30.08 22.90 -23.37
C GLY A 41 29.13 22.83 -22.18
N THR A 42 28.00 23.56 -22.20
CA THR A 42 27.02 23.59 -21.11
C THR A 42 25.93 22.51 -21.36
N PRO A 43 25.73 21.56 -20.41
CA PRO A 43 24.69 20.54 -20.57
C PRO A 43 23.29 21.13 -20.42
N ALA A 44 22.30 20.42 -20.95
CA ALA A 44 20.89 20.73 -20.67
C ALA A 44 20.57 20.48 -19.19
N VAL A 45 19.84 21.41 -18.59
CA VAL A 45 19.34 21.27 -17.20
C VAL A 45 17.83 21.42 -17.23
N ARG A 46 17.12 20.42 -16.69
CA ARG A 46 15.66 20.45 -16.53
C ARG A 46 15.31 19.91 -15.16
N ILE A 47 15.07 20.81 -14.22
CA ILE A 47 14.81 20.47 -12.83
C ILE A 47 13.53 21.14 -12.37
N THR A 48 12.70 20.37 -11.69
CA THR A 48 11.53 20.90 -10.99
C THR A 48 11.83 21.00 -9.50
N LEU A 49 11.59 22.17 -8.94
CA LEU A 49 11.73 22.47 -7.53
C LEU A 49 10.35 22.74 -6.94
N GLU A 50 10.19 22.49 -5.65
CA GLU A 50 8.97 22.87 -4.89
C GLU A 50 9.33 23.85 -3.79
N VAL A 51 8.60 24.97 -3.70
CA VAL A 51 8.80 25.97 -2.66
C VAL A 51 8.46 25.41 -1.29
N ALA A 52 9.42 25.37 -0.38
CA ALA A 52 9.25 24.83 0.97
C ALA A 52 9.15 25.90 2.05
N LEU A 53 9.91 26.99 1.92
CA LEU A 53 9.99 28.08 2.92
C LEU A 53 10.20 29.43 2.25
N HIS A 54 9.67 30.48 2.89
CA HIS A 54 10.10 31.86 2.65
C HIS A 54 11.18 32.24 3.67
N LEU A 55 12.34 32.71 3.20
CA LEU A 55 13.48 33.04 4.04
C LEU A 55 13.53 34.54 4.44
N GLY A 56 12.61 35.35 3.89
CA GLY A 56 12.70 36.82 3.94
C GLY A 56 13.54 37.40 2.80
N GLU A 57 13.58 38.73 2.70
CA GLU A 57 14.37 39.47 1.69
C GLU A 57 14.18 38.95 0.25
N ASN A 58 12.95 38.66 -0.12
CA ASN A 58 12.55 38.11 -1.43
C ASN A 58 13.18 36.74 -1.79
N ARG A 59 13.64 36.00 -0.79
CA ARG A 59 14.27 34.68 -0.97
C ARG A 59 13.32 33.56 -0.52
N ILE A 60 13.40 32.48 -1.27
CA ILE A 60 12.70 31.23 -0.94
C ILE A 60 13.72 30.09 -0.82
N ARG A 61 13.36 29.07 -0.08
CA ARG A 61 14.03 27.78 -0.06
C ARG A 61 13.12 26.74 -0.67
N SER A 62 13.67 25.98 -1.61
CA SER A 62 12.94 24.96 -2.35
C SER A 62 13.64 23.60 -2.25
N ILE A 63 12.90 22.54 -2.54
CA ILE A 63 13.38 21.16 -2.61
C ILE A 63 13.31 20.67 -4.06
N ALA A 64 14.35 19.98 -4.51
CA ALA A 64 14.42 19.42 -5.84
C ALA A 64 13.68 18.07 -5.92
N MET A 65 12.98 17.84 -7.03
CA MET A 65 12.30 16.57 -7.34
C MET A 65 13.20 15.61 -8.13
N SER A 66 14.37 16.08 -8.57
CA SER A 66 15.40 15.29 -9.25
C SER A 66 16.78 15.70 -8.76
N THR A 67 17.85 15.08 -9.31
CA THR A 67 19.21 15.52 -8.98
C THR A 67 19.42 17.00 -9.29
N THR A 68 20.21 17.68 -8.45
CA THR A 68 20.59 19.08 -8.64
C THR A 68 21.90 19.25 -9.41
N ASP A 69 22.41 18.16 -9.97
CA ASP A 69 23.63 18.19 -10.78
C ASP A 69 23.48 19.13 -11.97
N GLY A 70 24.46 19.96 -12.17
CA GLY A 70 24.46 20.99 -13.22
C GLY A 70 23.80 22.30 -12.83
N LEU A 71 23.12 22.41 -11.67
CA LEU A 71 22.65 23.71 -11.16
C LEU A 71 23.82 24.58 -10.74
N THR A 72 23.79 25.80 -11.24
CA THR A 72 24.77 26.83 -10.87
C THR A 72 24.08 28.10 -10.38
N ARG A 73 24.80 28.86 -9.55
CA ARG A 73 24.33 30.17 -9.11
C ARG A 73 24.10 31.09 -10.31
N GLY A 74 23.00 31.83 -10.26
CA GLY A 74 22.60 32.78 -11.31
C GLY A 74 21.71 32.21 -12.41
N MET A 75 21.44 30.88 -12.40
CA MET A 75 20.46 30.29 -13.32
C MET A 75 19.06 30.82 -13.09
N ASP A 76 18.32 31.03 -14.16
CA ASP A 76 16.94 31.48 -14.13
C ASP A 76 16.01 30.39 -13.60
N VAL A 77 15.10 30.78 -12.73
CA VAL A 77 14.09 29.93 -12.11
C VAL A 77 12.70 30.51 -12.37
N GLN A 78 11.87 29.79 -13.04
CA GLN A 78 10.53 30.22 -13.41
C GLN A 78 9.47 29.66 -12.44
N ASP A 79 8.68 30.52 -11.82
CA ASP A 79 7.50 30.13 -11.05
C ASP A 79 6.36 29.73 -12.01
N THR A 80 5.81 28.53 -11.83
CA THR A 80 4.66 28.06 -12.62
C THR A 80 3.34 28.66 -12.16
N GLY A 81 3.32 29.29 -10.98
CA GLY A 81 2.12 29.86 -10.35
C GLY A 81 1.19 28.83 -9.72
N ALA A 82 1.55 27.56 -9.70
CA ALA A 82 0.75 26.45 -9.16
C ALA A 82 1.62 25.36 -8.55
N PRO A 83 1.06 24.51 -7.67
CA PRO A 83 1.74 23.30 -7.19
C PRO A 83 2.06 22.32 -8.33
N ILE A 84 2.95 21.35 -8.04
CA ILE A 84 3.20 20.22 -8.94
C ILE A 84 1.87 19.57 -9.28
N SER A 85 1.56 19.48 -10.57
CA SER A 85 0.35 18.86 -11.09
C SER A 85 0.71 17.69 -12.00
N VAL A 86 0.01 16.58 -11.82
CA VAL A 86 0.31 15.30 -12.49
C VAL A 86 -0.86 14.85 -13.36
N PRO A 87 -0.59 14.12 -14.44
CA PRO A 87 -1.64 13.59 -15.29
C PRO A 87 -2.52 12.60 -14.51
N VAL A 88 -3.82 12.66 -14.74
CA VAL A 88 -4.83 11.78 -14.14
C VAL A 88 -5.78 11.26 -15.23
N GLY A 89 -6.49 10.19 -14.91
CA GLY A 89 -7.46 9.58 -15.81
C GLY A 89 -7.05 8.19 -16.25
N ARG A 90 -7.91 7.57 -17.05
CA ARG A 90 -7.72 6.19 -17.54
C ARG A 90 -6.46 6.01 -18.37
N GLU A 91 -5.94 7.09 -18.93
CA GLU A 91 -4.69 7.10 -19.69
C GLU A 91 -3.45 6.81 -18.84
N THR A 92 -3.59 6.86 -17.50
CA THR A 92 -2.53 6.46 -16.56
C THR A 92 -2.53 4.96 -16.24
N LEU A 93 -3.61 4.24 -16.58
CA LEU A 93 -3.73 2.81 -16.32
C LEU A 93 -2.71 2.02 -17.14
N GLY A 94 -2.09 1.04 -16.51
CA GLY A 94 -1.02 0.23 -17.10
C GLY A 94 0.32 0.95 -17.26
N ARG A 95 0.38 2.24 -16.93
CA ARG A 95 1.57 3.08 -17.10
C ARG A 95 2.39 3.18 -15.81
N LEU A 96 3.68 3.32 -16.00
CA LEU A 96 4.63 3.60 -14.93
C LEU A 96 5.10 5.05 -15.04
N ILE A 97 4.84 5.86 -14.01
CA ILE A 97 5.16 7.29 -13.96
C ILE A 97 6.00 7.64 -12.74
N ASN A 98 6.73 8.74 -12.83
CA ASN A 98 7.52 9.29 -11.73
C ASN A 98 6.70 10.28 -10.86
N VAL A 99 7.36 10.91 -9.89
CA VAL A 99 6.75 11.89 -8.97
C VAL A 99 6.12 13.10 -9.68
N LEU A 100 6.61 13.47 -10.85
CA LEU A 100 6.12 14.57 -11.68
C LEU A 100 5.03 14.14 -12.67
N GLY A 101 4.66 12.84 -12.67
CA GLY A 101 3.72 12.28 -13.62
C GLY A 101 4.30 12.03 -15.01
N GLU A 102 5.62 12.05 -15.16
CA GLU A 102 6.29 11.73 -16.42
C GLU A 102 6.42 10.22 -16.58
N PRO A 103 6.14 9.66 -17.76
CA PRO A 103 6.26 8.23 -17.99
C PRO A 103 7.73 7.78 -17.98
N VAL A 104 8.00 6.67 -17.30
CA VAL A 104 9.32 6.05 -17.21
C VAL A 104 9.34 4.63 -17.78
N ASP A 105 8.25 4.22 -18.41
CA ASP A 105 8.03 2.90 -19.02
C ASP A 105 8.42 2.81 -20.51
N GLU A 106 9.03 3.86 -21.05
CA GLU A 106 9.43 3.98 -22.47
C GLU A 106 8.28 3.82 -23.48
N LYS A 107 7.02 3.95 -23.03
CA LYS A 107 5.82 3.80 -23.88
C LYS A 107 5.28 5.13 -24.42
N GLY A 108 6.10 6.18 -24.37
CA GLY A 108 5.74 7.51 -24.86
C GLY A 108 4.85 8.30 -23.88
N PRO A 109 4.48 9.54 -24.25
CA PRO A 109 3.77 10.45 -23.37
C PRO A 109 2.36 9.97 -23.04
N ILE A 110 1.88 10.31 -21.84
CA ILE A 110 0.49 10.06 -21.41
C ILE A 110 -0.41 11.09 -22.12
N LYS A 111 -1.34 10.62 -22.93
CA LYS A 111 -2.21 11.46 -23.75
C LYS A 111 -3.46 11.90 -22.98
N THR A 112 -3.27 12.67 -21.93
CA THR A 112 -4.38 13.29 -21.16
C THR A 112 -4.22 14.78 -21.07
N THR A 113 -5.33 15.51 -21.04
CA THR A 113 -5.35 16.97 -20.75
C THR A 113 -5.71 17.24 -19.29
N LYS A 114 -6.11 16.21 -18.54
CA LYS A 114 -6.53 16.33 -17.16
C LYS A 114 -5.35 16.20 -16.24
N THR A 115 -5.17 17.17 -15.35
CA THR A 115 -4.10 17.17 -14.35
C THR A 115 -4.67 17.53 -12.98
N TYR A 116 -4.14 16.90 -11.94
CA TYR A 116 -4.46 17.21 -10.55
C TYR A 116 -3.21 17.68 -9.80
N PRO A 117 -3.31 18.72 -8.95
CA PRO A 117 -2.21 19.09 -8.07
C PRO A 117 -2.01 18.00 -7.01
N ILE A 118 -0.75 17.75 -6.66
CA ILE A 118 -0.43 16.75 -5.63
C ILE A 118 -0.78 17.23 -4.22
N HIS A 119 -0.80 18.56 -4.00
CA HIS A 119 -1.26 19.17 -2.76
C HIS A 119 -2.72 19.53 -2.88
N ARG A 120 -3.57 18.75 -2.25
CA ARG A 120 -5.01 18.93 -2.18
C ARG A 120 -5.48 18.82 -0.73
N PRO A 121 -6.53 19.56 -0.33
CA PRO A 121 -7.15 19.37 0.97
C PRO A 121 -7.84 18.00 1.06
N ALA A 122 -7.99 17.49 2.27
CA ALA A 122 -8.84 16.34 2.53
C ALA A 122 -10.30 16.66 2.14
N PRO A 123 -11.12 15.64 1.79
CA PRO A 123 -12.55 15.84 1.54
C PRO A 123 -13.23 16.50 2.72
N ARG A 124 -14.16 17.42 2.43
CA ARG A 124 -14.93 18.08 3.49
C ARG A 124 -15.77 17.08 4.26
N LEU A 125 -16.04 17.36 5.52
CA LEU A 125 -16.84 16.47 6.37
C LEU A 125 -18.22 16.15 5.77
N GLU A 126 -18.85 17.12 5.10
CA GLU A 126 -20.13 16.97 4.40
C GLU A 126 -20.09 16.05 3.18
N ASP A 127 -18.91 15.87 2.55
CA ASP A 127 -18.71 15.03 1.38
C ASP A 127 -18.33 13.60 1.75
N GLN A 128 -17.92 13.37 3.00
CA GLN A 128 -17.53 12.04 3.48
C GLN A 128 -18.74 11.13 3.67
N ASP A 129 -18.58 9.86 3.36
CA ASP A 129 -19.53 8.81 3.72
C ASP A 129 -19.13 8.23 5.08
N THR A 130 -20.05 8.30 6.03
CA THR A 130 -19.86 7.78 7.38
C THR A 130 -20.28 6.31 7.53
N LYS A 131 -20.85 5.73 6.47
CA LYS A 131 -21.28 4.33 6.49
C LYS A 131 -20.08 3.40 6.42
N THR A 132 -19.95 2.55 7.42
CA THR A 132 -18.92 1.52 7.44
C THR A 132 -19.38 0.32 6.63
N GLU A 133 -18.69 0.02 5.53
CA GLU A 133 -18.95 -1.14 4.69
C GLU A 133 -17.70 -2.03 4.64
N VAL A 134 -17.92 -3.35 4.64
CA VAL A 134 -16.84 -4.32 4.46
C VAL A 134 -16.40 -4.34 3.01
N LEU A 135 -15.09 -4.27 2.78
CA LEU A 135 -14.48 -4.55 1.48
C LEU A 135 -14.19 -6.05 1.39
N GLU A 136 -15.01 -6.78 0.64
CA GLU A 136 -14.78 -8.20 0.40
C GLU A 136 -13.55 -8.40 -0.49
N THR A 137 -12.51 -9.03 0.05
CA THR A 137 -11.25 -9.26 -0.67
C THR A 137 -11.21 -10.58 -1.43
N GLY A 138 -12.07 -11.52 -1.06
CA GLY A 138 -12.08 -12.88 -1.58
C GLY A 138 -10.97 -13.77 -1.01
N ILE A 139 -10.22 -13.27 -0.01
CA ILE A 139 -9.17 -13.99 0.71
C ILE A 139 -9.70 -14.39 2.09
N LYS A 140 -9.86 -15.69 2.30
CA LYS A 140 -10.54 -16.24 3.49
C LYS A 140 -10.02 -15.69 4.81
N VAL A 141 -8.71 -15.68 5.00
CA VAL A 141 -8.09 -15.23 6.28
C VAL A 141 -8.35 -13.76 6.54
N ILE A 142 -8.28 -12.92 5.52
CA ILE A 142 -8.53 -11.48 5.62
C ILE A 142 -10.01 -11.25 5.92
N ASP A 143 -10.88 -11.74 5.06
CA ASP A 143 -12.32 -11.49 5.15
C ASP A 143 -12.93 -12.02 6.45
N LEU A 144 -12.40 -13.13 6.99
CA LEU A 144 -12.91 -13.73 8.23
C LEU A 144 -12.41 -13.01 9.48
N LEU A 145 -11.09 -12.80 9.60
CA LEU A 145 -10.43 -12.48 10.87
C LEU A 145 -9.98 -11.02 10.99
N GLU A 146 -9.74 -10.37 9.86
CA GLU A 146 -9.31 -8.97 9.79
C GLU A 146 -10.00 -8.20 8.65
N PRO A 147 -11.33 -8.22 8.57
CA PRO A 147 -12.05 -7.63 7.44
C PRO A 147 -11.63 -6.18 7.21
N TYR A 148 -11.44 -5.82 5.94
CA TYR A 148 -11.10 -4.45 5.54
C TYR A 148 -12.36 -3.61 5.41
N SER A 149 -12.28 -2.35 5.82
CA SER A 149 -13.36 -1.38 5.56
C SER A 149 -13.12 -0.62 4.27
N LYS A 150 -14.17 -0.37 3.50
CA LYS A 150 -14.10 0.59 2.40
C LYS A 150 -13.73 1.97 2.92
N GLY A 151 -12.78 2.62 2.24
CA GLY A 151 -12.23 3.90 2.70
C GLY A 151 -11.32 3.80 3.91
N GLY A 152 -11.04 2.59 4.38
CA GLY A 152 -10.15 2.32 5.50
C GLY A 152 -8.67 2.29 5.11
N LYS A 153 -7.85 2.29 6.14
CA LYS A 153 -6.39 2.27 6.04
C LYS A 153 -5.87 1.00 6.68
N VAL A 154 -5.22 0.16 5.87
CA VAL A 154 -4.68 -1.13 6.30
C VAL A 154 -3.17 -1.06 6.34
N GLY A 155 -2.58 -1.44 7.46
CA GLY A 155 -1.14 -1.63 7.59
C GLY A 155 -0.75 -3.07 7.25
N LEU A 156 0.18 -3.26 6.32
CA LEU A 156 0.72 -4.56 5.96
C LEU A 156 2.13 -4.71 6.53
N PHE A 157 2.26 -5.61 7.49
CA PHE A 157 3.50 -5.90 8.21
C PHE A 157 4.07 -7.24 7.76
N GLY A 158 5.38 -7.32 7.67
CA GLY A 158 6.06 -8.59 7.40
C GLY A 158 7.49 -8.38 6.92
N GLY A 159 8.33 -9.32 7.21
CA GLY A 159 9.72 -9.37 6.74
C GLY A 159 9.82 -9.59 5.23
N ALA A 160 11.06 -9.71 4.74
CA ALA A 160 11.31 -10.07 3.35
C ALA A 160 10.91 -11.53 3.08
N GLY A 161 10.34 -11.80 1.92
CA GLY A 161 10.07 -13.18 1.45
C GLY A 161 8.83 -13.85 2.05
N VAL A 162 7.97 -13.12 2.75
CA VAL A 162 6.73 -13.67 3.34
C VAL A 162 5.50 -13.53 2.44
N GLY A 163 5.67 -13.01 1.22
CA GLY A 163 4.59 -12.92 0.23
C GLY A 163 3.81 -11.60 0.20
N LYS A 164 4.37 -10.47 0.70
CA LYS A 164 3.72 -9.15 0.63
C LYS A 164 3.27 -8.80 -0.79
N THR A 165 4.20 -8.85 -1.74
CA THR A 165 3.95 -8.53 -3.15
C THR A 165 2.84 -9.38 -3.75
N VAL A 166 2.82 -10.68 -3.43
CA VAL A 166 1.82 -11.62 -3.95
C VAL A 166 0.41 -11.28 -3.42
N ILE A 167 0.29 -10.90 -2.15
CA ILE A 167 -0.98 -10.44 -1.56
C ILE A 167 -1.44 -9.14 -2.22
N ILE A 168 -0.54 -8.19 -2.42
CA ILE A 168 -0.84 -6.91 -3.10
C ILE A 168 -1.37 -7.18 -4.51
N MET A 169 -0.69 -8.01 -5.29
CA MET A 169 -1.12 -8.36 -6.64
C MET A 169 -2.48 -9.09 -6.66
N GLU A 170 -2.71 -10.01 -5.71
CA GLU A 170 -4.00 -10.70 -5.61
C GLU A 170 -5.14 -9.75 -5.24
N LEU A 171 -4.91 -8.79 -4.33
CA LEU A 171 -5.90 -7.77 -4.00
C LEU A 171 -6.22 -6.89 -5.22
N ILE A 172 -5.21 -6.47 -5.98
CA ILE A 172 -5.41 -5.70 -7.22
C ILE A 172 -6.26 -6.51 -8.21
N ASN A 173 -5.90 -7.77 -8.42
CA ASN A 173 -6.61 -8.67 -9.33
C ASN A 173 -8.08 -8.86 -8.89
N ASN A 174 -8.31 -9.13 -7.62
CA ASN A 174 -9.64 -9.42 -7.08
C ASN A 174 -10.55 -8.17 -7.14
N ILE A 175 -10.02 -6.99 -6.81
CA ILE A 175 -10.77 -5.74 -6.95
C ILE A 175 -11.11 -5.45 -8.41
N ALA A 176 -10.16 -5.66 -9.32
CA ALA A 176 -10.40 -5.47 -10.75
C ALA A 176 -11.49 -6.40 -11.31
N LEU A 177 -11.46 -7.67 -10.93
CA LEU A 177 -12.37 -8.68 -11.48
C LEU A 177 -13.76 -8.67 -10.82
N HIS A 178 -13.82 -8.47 -9.52
CA HIS A 178 -15.06 -8.67 -8.75
C HIS A 178 -15.75 -7.37 -8.35
N HIS A 179 -15.01 -6.27 -8.23
CA HIS A 179 -15.57 -4.97 -7.85
C HIS A 179 -15.54 -3.95 -8.99
N GLY A 180 -14.83 -4.25 -10.09
CA GLY A 180 -14.71 -3.34 -11.25
C GLY A 180 -13.93 -2.05 -10.95
N GLY A 181 -13.29 -1.96 -9.78
CA GLY A 181 -12.53 -0.81 -9.32
C GLY A 181 -11.15 -0.70 -9.96
N PHE A 182 -10.50 0.43 -9.69
CA PHE A 182 -9.12 0.69 -10.11
C PHE A 182 -8.17 0.63 -8.92
N SER A 183 -6.91 0.37 -9.21
CA SER A 183 -5.85 0.39 -8.22
C SER A 183 -4.76 1.38 -8.59
N VAL A 184 -4.12 1.94 -7.59
CA VAL A 184 -2.95 2.80 -7.74
C VAL A 184 -1.87 2.27 -6.80
N PHE A 185 -0.68 2.05 -7.34
CA PHE A 185 0.46 1.60 -6.56
C PHE A 185 1.51 2.70 -6.51
N ALA A 186 1.82 3.20 -5.31
CA ALA A 186 2.85 4.18 -5.05
C ALA A 186 4.07 3.50 -4.41
N GLY A 187 5.12 3.32 -5.19
CA GLY A 187 6.42 2.82 -4.72
C GLY A 187 7.24 3.96 -4.13
N VAL A 188 7.37 3.97 -2.81
CA VAL A 188 8.01 5.05 -2.05
C VAL A 188 9.35 4.58 -1.48
N GLY A 189 10.44 5.00 -2.08
CA GLY A 189 11.79 4.72 -1.58
C GLY A 189 12.17 3.23 -1.58
N GLU A 190 11.52 2.42 -2.40
CA GLU A 190 11.86 1.01 -2.55
C GLU A 190 13.01 0.80 -3.56
N ARG A 191 13.56 -0.40 -3.59
CA ARG A 191 14.64 -0.74 -4.51
C ARG A 191 14.13 -0.75 -5.95
N THR A 192 14.88 -0.14 -6.85
CA THR A 192 14.54 -0.09 -8.28
C THR A 192 14.33 -1.49 -8.87
N ARG A 193 15.15 -2.47 -8.44
CA ARG A 193 15.02 -3.85 -8.89
C ARG A 193 13.67 -4.46 -8.48
N GLU A 194 13.26 -4.29 -7.22
CA GLU A 194 11.99 -4.82 -6.72
C GLU A 194 10.78 -4.16 -7.41
N GLY A 195 10.87 -2.85 -7.69
CA GLY A 195 9.85 -2.15 -8.47
C GLY A 195 9.75 -2.63 -9.92
N ASN A 196 10.89 -2.94 -10.54
CA ASN A 196 10.93 -3.51 -11.90
C ASN A 196 10.40 -4.94 -11.92
N ASP A 197 10.79 -5.77 -10.96
CA ASP A 197 10.31 -7.14 -10.81
C ASP A 197 8.77 -7.13 -10.66
N LEU A 198 8.22 -6.27 -9.77
CA LEU A 198 6.77 -6.11 -9.58
C LEU A 198 6.04 -5.71 -10.88
N TRP A 199 6.60 -4.79 -11.65
CA TRP A 199 6.01 -4.38 -12.92
C TRP A 199 5.95 -5.52 -13.94
N HIS A 200 7.00 -6.34 -14.03
CA HIS A 200 7.01 -7.54 -14.88
C HIS A 200 6.04 -8.61 -14.39
N GLU A 201 6.02 -8.89 -13.09
CA GLU A 201 5.09 -9.84 -12.47
C GLU A 201 3.61 -9.45 -12.72
N MET A 202 3.29 -8.14 -12.67
CA MET A 202 1.95 -7.64 -13.01
C MET A 202 1.59 -7.84 -14.48
N GLN A 203 2.57 -7.83 -15.39
CA GLN A 203 2.34 -8.13 -16.82
C GLN A 203 2.17 -9.65 -17.02
N GLU A 204 3.00 -10.47 -16.40
CA GLU A 204 2.90 -11.93 -16.48
C GLU A 204 1.59 -12.47 -15.89
N SER A 205 1.13 -11.90 -14.78
CA SER A 205 -0.15 -12.22 -14.15
C SER A 205 -1.36 -11.57 -14.84
N LYS A 206 -1.15 -10.78 -15.90
CA LYS A 206 -2.19 -10.06 -16.67
C LYS A 206 -2.99 -9.02 -15.87
N VAL A 207 -2.46 -8.56 -14.77
CA VAL A 207 -2.99 -7.39 -14.04
C VAL A 207 -2.77 -6.12 -14.88
N ILE A 208 -1.63 -6.06 -15.59
CA ILE A 208 -1.33 -5.08 -16.64
C ILE A 208 -1.32 -5.82 -17.97
N ASP A 209 -2.13 -5.34 -18.92
CA ASP A 209 -2.11 -5.85 -20.29
C ASP A 209 -1.00 -5.12 -21.08
N PRO A 210 0.08 -5.81 -21.49
CA PRO A 210 1.21 -5.17 -22.15
C PRO A 210 0.90 -4.71 -23.57
N ASP A 211 -0.12 -5.31 -24.20
CA ASP A 211 -0.53 -5.02 -25.59
C ASP A 211 -1.61 -3.93 -25.65
N ASP A 212 -2.46 -3.85 -24.62
CA ASP A 212 -3.54 -2.87 -24.55
C ASP A 212 -3.70 -2.33 -23.12
N PHE A 213 -2.98 -1.25 -22.81
CA PHE A 213 -3.01 -0.62 -21.49
C PHE A 213 -4.40 -0.17 -21.05
N THR A 214 -5.33 0.07 -21.98
CA THR A 214 -6.71 0.47 -21.63
C THR A 214 -7.47 -0.62 -20.86
N LYS A 215 -7.03 -1.85 -20.96
CA LYS A 215 -7.59 -2.99 -20.20
C LYS A 215 -6.99 -3.13 -18.80
N SER A 216 -5.85 -2.50 -18.56
CA SER A 216 -5.20 -2.51 -17.26
C SER A 216 -6.05 -1.80 -16.21
N LYS A 217 -5.94 -2.24 -14.95
CA LYS A 217 -6.73 -1.71 -13.82
C LYS A 217 -5.87 -1.07 -12.74
N VAL A 218 -4.58 -0.91 -12.99
CA VAL A 218 -3.62 -0.33 -12.04
C VAL A 218 -2.75 0.72 -12.70
N SER A 219 -2.49 1.82 -11.98
CA SER A 219 -1.46 2.81 -12.32
C SER A 219 -0.30 2.67 -11.36
N LEU A 220 0.94 2.72 -11.87
CA LEU A 220 2.16 2.60 -11.07
C LEU A 220 2.88 3.94 -10.99
N ILE A 221 3.19 4.38 -9.78
CA ILE A 221 3.90 5.64 -9.53
C ILE A 221 5.12 5.33 -8.67
N TYR A 222 6.32 5.57 -9.21
CA TYR A 222 7.56 5.23 -8.54
C TYR A 222 8.40 6.46 -8.18
N GLY A 223 8.82 6.51 -6.92
CA GLY A 223 9.88 7.36 -6.42
C GLY A 223 10.86 6.50 -5.64
N GLN A 224 11.79 5.89 -6.36
CA GLN A 224 12.64 4.82 -5.87
C GLN A 224 13.74 5.31 -4.91
N MET A 225 14.48 4.38 -4.33
CA MET A 225 15.52 4.62 -3.33
C MET A 225 16.65 5.53 -3.83
N ASN A 226 16.93 5.51 -5.13
CA ASN A 226 17.95 6.35 -5.77
C ASN A 226 17.49 7.80 -6.04
N GLU A 227 16.18 8.07 -5.91
CA GLU A 227 15.63 9.40 -6.08
C GLU A 227 15.96 10.33 -4.90
N PRO A 228 16.06 11.64 -5.11
CA PRO A 228 16.29 12.58 -4.02
C PRO A 228 15.13 12.59 -3.01
N PRO A 229 15.36 13.04 -1.78
CA PRO A 229 14.36 13.01 -0.72
C PRO A 229 13.09 13.79 -1.06
N GLY A 230 13.17 14.85 -1.88
CA GLY A 230 11.99 15.56 -2.36
C GLY A 230 11.04 14.67 -3.17
N ALA A 231 11.58 13.88 -4.10
CA ALA A 231 10.79 12.92 -4.89
C ALA A 231 10.16 11.84 -4.00
N ARG A 232 10.94 11.23 -3.12
CA ARG A 232 10.46 10.18 -2.20
C ARG A 232 9.38 10.70 -1.24
N LEU A 233 9.46 11.96 -0.83
CA LEU A 233 8.46 12.61 0.02
C LEU A 233 7.14 12.91 -0.72
N ARG A 234 7.18 13.12 -2.03
CA ARG A 234 6.02 13.57 -2.81
C ARG A 234 5.35 12.46 -3.63
N VAL A 235 6.04 11.37 -3.93
CA VAL A 235 5.50 10.30 -4.78
C VAL A 235 4.23 9.67 -4.25
N ALA A 236 4.08 9.51 -2.93
CA ALA A 236 2.82 9.04 -2.32
C ALA A 236 1.67 10.01 -2.57
N LEU A 237 1.92 11.32 -2.56
CA LEU A 237 0.92 12.34 -2.88
C LEU A 237 0.52 12.30 -4.36
N THR A 238 1.49 12.02 -5.25
CA THR A 238 1.21 11.80 -6.68
C THR A 238 0.26 10.62 -6.88
N GLY A 239 0.58 9.48 -6.27
CA GLY A 239 -0.29 8.30 -6.32
C GLY A 239 -1.69 8.57 -5.77
N LEU A 240 -1.77 9.27 -4.63
CA LEU A 240 -3.03 9.64 -4.02
C LEU A 240 -3.85 10.57 -4.93
N SER A 241 -3.24 11.53 -5.63
CA SER A 241 -3.94 12.42 -6.56
C SER A 241 -4.52 11.68 -7.76
N VAL A 242 -3.83 10.65 -8.27
CA VAL A 242 -4.36 9.76 -9.30
C VAL A 242 -5.55 8.95 -8.77
N ALA A 243 -5.46 8.42 -7.55
CA ALA A 243 -6.54 7.69 -6.90
C ALA A 243 -7.78 8.58 -6.65
N GLU A 244 -7.56 9.81 -6.20
CA GLU A 244 -8.64 10.79 -5.96
C GLU A 244 -9.41 11.11 -7.23
N TYR A 245 -8.76 11.17 -8.38
CA TYR A 245 -9.47 11.39 -9.64
C TYR A 245 -10.48 10.26 -9.92
N PHE A 246 -10.09 9.00 -9.76
CA PHE A 246 -11.00 7.88 -9.97
C PHE A 246 -12.14 7.86 -8.95
N ARG A 247 -11.87 8.21 -7.67
CA ARG A 247 -12.91 8.33 -6.65
C ARG A 247 -13.89 9.45 -6.94
N ASP A 248 -13.37 10.66 -7.25
CA ASP A 248 -14.15 11.89 -7.25
C ASP A 248 -14.85 12.15 -8.60
N GLU A 249 -14.22 11.77 -9.73
CA GLU A 249 -14.73 12.04 -11.07
C GLU A 249 -15.35 10.80 -11.74
N GLU A 250 -14.81 9.62 -11.46
CA GLU A 250 -15.33 8.38 -12.04
C GLU A 250 -16.20 7.58 -11.09
N ASN A 251 -16.40 8.06 -9.85
CA ASN A 251 -17.22 7.44 -8.80
C ASN A 251 -16.84 5.96 -8.56
N GLN A 252 -15.52 5.68 -8.47
CA GLN A 252 -15.00 4.34 -8.31
C GLN A 252 -14.56 4.07 -6.87
N ASP A 253 -14.59 2.79 -6.52
CA ASP A 253 -13.86 2.29 -5.36
C ASP A 253 -12.42 1.99 -5.79
N VAL A 254 -11.46 2.63 -5.14
CA VAL A 254 -10.05 2.60 -5.52
C VAL A 254 -9.25 1.94 -4.41
N LEU A 255 -8.33 1.04 -4.77
CA LEU A 255 -7.27 0.59 -3.88
C LEU A 255 -6.02 1.43 -4.10
N LEU A 256 -5.50 2.01 -3.03
CA LEU A 256 -4.23 2.71 -3.02
C LEU A 256 -3.19 1.89 -2.24
N PHE A 257 -2.18 1.40 -2.91
CA PHE A 257 -1.04 0.74 -2.29
C PHE A 257 0.08 1.75 -2.09
N VAL A 258 0.68 1.75 -0.90
CA VAL A 258 1.85 2.58 -0.57
C VAL A 258 2.94 1.65 -0.04
N ASP A 259 3.97 1.46 -0.81
CA ASP A 259 5.13 0.66 -0.41
C ASP A 259 6.41 1.49 -0.54
N ASN A 260 6.96 1.99 0.52
CA ASN A 260 6.70 1.78 1.94
C ASN A 260 6.41 3.12 2.64
N ILE A 261 5.38 3.20 3.49
CA ILE A 261 5.02 4.45 4.17
C ILE A 261 6.12 4.96 5.11
N PHE A 262 6.95 4.08 5.68
CA PHE A 262 8.12 4.49 6.47
C PHE A 262 9.09 5.34 5.66
N ARG A 263 9.28 5.04 4.36
CA ARG A 263 10.18 5.82 3.49
C ARG A 263 9.67 7.23 3.23
N PHE A 264 8.35 7.43 3.25
CA PHE A 264 7.75 8.77 3.24
C PHE A 264 8.20 9.58 4.47
N THR A 265 8.13 9.02 5.66
CA THR A 265 8.57 9.70 6.89
C THR A 265 10.08 9.92 6.92
N GLN A 266 10.86 8.95 6.46
CA GLN A 266 12.32 9.06 6.35
C GLN A 266 12.73 10.20 5.40
N ALA A 267 12.13 10.27 4.22
CA ALA A 267 12.38 11.37 3.28
C ALA A 267 12.00 12.73 3.88
N GLY A 268 10.91 12.79 4.65
CA GLY A 268 10.50 13.98 5.39
C GLY A 268 11.54 14.43 6.42
N SER A 269 12.18 13.49 7.14
CA SER A 269 13.25 13.82 8.09
C SER A 269 14.51 14.35 7.39
N GLU A 270 14.90 13.75 6.27
CA GLU A 270 16.00 14.21 5.44
C GLU A 270 15.77 15.64 4.93
N VAL A 271 14.60 15.92 4.37
CA VAL A 271 14.21 17.26 3.91
C VAL A 271 14.19 18.25 5.06
N SER A 272 13.59 17.89 6.20
CA SER A 272 13.50 18.77 7.38
C SER A 272 14.87 19.18 7.91
N ALA A 273 15.83 18.26 7.95
CA ALA A 273 17.20 18.54 8.35
C ALA A 273 17.87 19.54 7.39
N LEU A 274 17.69 19.34 6.08
CA LEU A 274 18.23 20.23 5.05
C LEU A 274 17.58 21.62 5.04
N LEU A 275 16.31 21.70 5.43
CA LEU A 275 15.60 22.98 5.62
C LEU A 275 16.04 23.73 6.88
N GLY A 276 16.88 23.13 7.72
CA GLY A 276 17.38 23.72 8.95
C GLY A 276 16.36 23.71 10.11
N ARG A 277 15.37 22.83 10.07
CA ARG A 277 14.42 22.67 11.18
C ARG A 277 15.06 21.88 12.31
N MET A 278 14.76 22.27 13.56
CA MET A 278 15.22 21.54 14.74
C MET A 278 14.56 20.15 14.77
N PRO A 279 15.34 19.07 14.88
CA PRO A 279 14.77 17.72 14.92
C PRO A 279 13.99 17.48 16.23
N SER A 280 12.97 16.64 16.13
CA SER A 280 12.23 16.12 17.29
C SER A 280 12.88 14.82 17.81
N ALA A 281 12.12 14.02 18.57
CA ALA A 281 12.59 12.76 19.13
C ALA A 281 13.16 11.83 18.03
N VAL A 282 14.24 11.13 18.35
CA VAL A 282 14.95 10.17 17.48
C VAL A 282 15.41 10.77 16.14
N GLY A 283 15.45 12.10 16.02
CA GLY A 283 15.92 12.80 14.82
C GLY A 283 14.85 13.02 13.74
N TYR A 284 13.59 12.68 14.01
CA TYR A 284 12.49 12.94 13.09
C TYR A 284 12.12 14.42 12.98
N GLN A 285 11.42 14.77 11.90
CA GLN A 285 10.91 16.13 11.70
C GLN A 285 9.85 16.50 12.74
N PRO A 286 9.82 17.77 13.19
CA PRO A 286 8.79 18.25 14.12
C PRO A 286 7.37 18.23 13.50
N THR A 287 7.29 18.18 12.19
CA THR A 287 6.05 18.15 11.38
C THR A 287 5.56 16.74 11.04
N LEU A 288 6.16 15.68 11.61
CA LEU A 288 5.87 14.29 11.27
C LEU A 288 4.36 13.97 11.32
N SER A 289 3.71 14.25 12.43
CA SER A 289 2.28 13.97 12.61
C SER A 289 1.40 14.78 11.64
N THR A 290 1.79 16.03 11.37
CA THR A 290 1.05 16.90 10.43
C THR A 290 1.18 16.40 8.99
N GLU A 291 2.38 16.05 8.57
CA GLU A 291 2.65 15.53 7.21
C GLU A 291 1.93 14.18 7.00
N MET A 292 2.01 13.28 7.97
CA MET A 292 1.30 12.02 7.94
C MET A 292 -0.22 12.24 7.92
N GLY A 293 -0.75 13.12 8.77
CA GLY A 293 -2.17 13.45 8.81
C GLY A 293 -2.67 14.03 7.49
N GLN A 294 -1.92 14.94 6.87
CA GLN A 294 -2.27 15.50 5.56
C GLN A 294 -2.39 14.44 4.46
N LEU A 295 -1.54 13.41 4.47
CA LEU A 295 -1.63 12.29 3.56
C LEU A 295 -2.83 11.39 3.91
N GLN A 296 -2.94 10.98 5.17
CA GLN A 296 -3.89 9.95 5.61
C GLN A 296 -5.35 10.42 5.59
N GLU A 297 -5.62 11.69 5.90
CA GLU A 297 -6.99 12.23 5.92
C GLU A 297 -7.62 12.40 4.52
N ARG A 298 -6.82 12.37 3.46
CA ARG A 298 -7.30 12.32 2.07
C ARG A 298 -7.80 10.94 1.66
N ILE A 299 -7.33 9.90 2.37
CA ILE A 299 -7.68 8.49 2.14
C ILE A 299 -8.96 8.20 2.93
N THR A 300 -10.11 8.25 2.26
CA THR A 300 -11.41 8.07 2.89
C THR A 300 -12.49 7.76 1.85
N SER A 301 -13.64 7.30 2.34
CA SER A 301 -14.86 7.19 1.55
C SER A 301 -15.55 8.53 1.42
N THR A 302 -16.08 8.81 0.24
CA THR A 302 -16.94 9.95 -0.06
C THR A 302 -18.27 9.46 -0.62
N LYS A 303 -19.24 10.36 -0.73
CA LYS A 303 -20.53 10.05 -1.38
C LYS A 303 -20.42 9.63 -2.85
N ARG A 304 -19.24 9.81 -3.47
CA ARG A 304 -18.97 9.46 -4.88
C ARG A 304 -18.26 8.13 -5.04
N GLY A 305 -17.37 7.78 -4.13
CA GLY A 305 -16.57 6.57 -4.17
C GLY A 305 -15.64 6.48 -2.97
N SER A 306 -14.80 5.48 -2.93
CA SER A 306 -13.88 5.25 -1.81
C SER A 306 -12.42 5.13 -2.26
N ILE A 307 -11.50 5.49 -1.37
CA ILE A 307 -10.10 5.10 -1.45
C ILE A 307 -9.79 4.26 -0.22
N THR A 308 -9.55 2.98 -0.41
CA THR A 308 -9.02 2.08 0.62
C THR A 308 -7.53 1.94 0.43
N SER A 309 -6.73 2.15 1.45
CA SER A 309 -5.28 2.01 1.32
C SER A 309 -4.75 0.77 2.00
N VAL A 310 -3.78 0.13 1.35
CA VAL A 310 -2.93 -0.91 1.92
C VAL A 310 -1.50 -0.38 1.93
N GLN A 311 -0.97 -0.18 3.12
CA GLN A 311 0.31 0.51 3.33
C GLN A 311 1.31 -0.48 3.92
N ALA A 312 2.35 -0.80 3.17
CA ALA A 312 3.46 -1.56 3.72
C ALA A 312 4.20 -0.70 4.76
N ILE A 313 4.40 -1.26 5.94
CA ILE A 313 5.05 -0.57 7.05
C ILE A 313 6.31 -1.33 7.43
N TYR A 314 7.44 -0.63 7.37
CA TYR A 314 8.69 -1.09 7.93
C TYR A 314 8.83 -0.57 9.35
N VAL A 315 9.15 -1.45 10.27
CA VAL A 315 9.39 -1.13 11.69
C VAL A 315 10.89 -1.20 11.96
N PRO A 316 11.57 -0.06 12.16
CA PRO A 316 13.01 -0.05 12.44
C PRO A 316 13.33 -0.85 13.70
N ALA A 317 14.28 -1.79 13.61
CA ALA A 317 14.72 -2.64 14.71
C ALA A 317 13.59 -3.40 15.43
N ASP A 318 12.46 -3.63 14.76
CA ASP A 318 11.25 -4.21 15.32
C ASP A 318 10.67 -3.42 16.53
N ASP A 319 11.03 -2.14 16.64
CA ASP A 319 10.56 -1.24 17.70
C ASP A 319 9.28 -0.50 17.30
N LEU A 320 8.15 -0.98 17.77
CA LEU A 320 6.84 -0.37 17.54
C LEU A 320 6.66 0.99 18.22
N THR A 321 7.56 1.36 19.14
CA THR A 321 7.53 2.64 19.85
C THR A 321 8.28 3.75 19.10
N ASP A 322 8.97 3.42 18.01
CA ASP A 322 9.59 4.41 17.13
C ASP A 322 8.52 5.39 16.62
N PRO A 323 8.80 6.72 16.62
CA PRO A 323 7.81 7.74 16.25
C PRO A 323 7.18 7.56 14.87
N ALA A 324 7.90 7.02 13.87
CA ALA A 324 7.38 6.86 12.51
C ALA A 324 6.29 5.77 12.44
N PRO A 325 6.54 4.51 12.83
CA PRO A 325 5.48 3.51 12.87
C PRO A 325 4.38 3.89 13.86
N ALA A 326 4.69 4.41 15.05
CA ALA A 326 3.68 4.82 16.03
C ALA A 326 2.70 5.87 15.47
N THR A 327 3.19 6.85 14.71
CA THR A 327 2.34 7.84 14.04
C THR A 327 1.49 7.19 12.95
N ALA A 328 2.05 6.27 12.15
CA ALA A 328 1.31 5.55 11.13
C ALA A 328 0.20 4.69 11.74
N PHE A 329 0.48 3.94 12.81
CA PHE A 329 -0.49 3.10 13.51
C PHE A 329 -1.73 3.85 13.99
N ALA A 330 -1.57 5.11 14.42
CA ALA A 330 -2.69 5.94 14.88
C ALA A 330 -3.78 6.13 13.81
N HIS A 331 -3.41 6.02 12.53
CA HIS A 331 -4.33 6.19 11.40
C HIS A 331 -4.92 4.88 10.87
N LEU A 332 -4.38 3.72 11.27
CA LEU A 332 -4.81 2.44 10.72
C LEU A 332 -6.16 1.95 11.28
N ASP A 333 -6.96 1.37 10.41
CA ASP A 333 -8.22 0.69 10.73
C ASP A 333 -8.05 -0.82 10.85
N ALA A 334 -7.09 -1.39 10.14
CA ALA A 334 -6.73 -2.80 10.21
C ALA A 334 -5.22 -2.99 10.09
N THR A 335 -4.73 -4.10 10.62
CA THR A 335 -3.32 -4.51 10.52
C THR A 335 -3.24 -5.96 10.08
N THR A 336 -2.59 -6.19 8.94
CA THR A 336 -2.28 -7.51 8.41
C THR A 336 -0.84 -7.85 8.72
N THR A 337 -0.61 -8.82 9.56
CA THR A 337 0.72 -9.28 9.95
C THR A 337 1.07 -10.56 9.22
N LEU A 338 2.18 -10.55 8.48
CA LEU A 338 2.69 -11.73 7.77
C LEU A 338 3.75 -12.44 8.61
N SER A 339 3.52 -13.73 8.84
CA SER A 339 4.37 -14.58 9.68
C SER A 339 5.34 -15.40 8.84
N ARG A 340 6.64 -15.30 9.18
CA ARG A 340 7.66 -16.15 8.57
C ARG A 340 7.46 -17.62 8.92
N GLN A 341 7.01 -17.93 10.13
CA GLN A 341 6.72 -19.29 10.57
C GLN A 341 5.65 -19.96 9.70
N LEU A 342 4.58 -19.22 9.36
CA LEU A 342 3.54 -19.74 8.46
C LEU A 342 4.07 -19.95 7.04
N ALA A 343 4.91 -19.03 6.55
CA ALA A 343 5.56 -19.18 5.25
C ALA A 343 6.48 -20.42 5.18
N GLU A 344 7.24 -20.69 6.23
CA GLU A 344 8.10 -21.89 6.36
C GLU A 344 7.29 -23.19 6.43
N LEU A 345 6.06 -23.13 6.98
CA LEU A 345 5.11 -24.25 6.96
C LEU A 345 4.39 -24.41 5.60
N GLY A 346 4.67 -23.53 4.64
CA GLY A 346 4.02 -23.53 3.32
C GLY A 346 2.56 -23.06 3.34
N ILE A 347 2.13 -22.36 4.39
CA ILE A 347 0.77 -21.82 4.50
C ILE A 347 0.75 -20.43 3.86
N TYR A 348 0.06 -20.31 2.72
CA TYR A 348 -0.10 -19.07 1.98
C TYR A 348 -1.58 -18.74 1.73
N PRO A 349 -1.99 -17.45 1.90
CA PRO A 349 -1.17 -16.32 2.35
C PRO A 349 -0.68 -16.54 3.80
N ALA A 350 0.54 -16.11 4.08
CA ALA A 350 1.18 -16.29 5.38
C ALA A 350 0.70 -15.26 6.43
N VAL A 351 -0.58 -14.94 6.42
CA VAL A 351 -1.23 -14.00 7.35
C VAL A 351 -1.37 -14.63 8.71
N ASP A 352 -0.83 -13.99 9.73
CA ASP A 352 -0.99 -14.44 11.11
C ASP A 352 -2.40 -14.15 11.61
N PRO A 353 -3.20 -15.17 11.91
CA PRO A 353 -4.61 -15.01 12.29
C PRO A 353 -4.81 -14.47 13.72
N LEU A 354 -3.77 -14.47 14.55
CA LEU A 354 -3.80 -14.01 15.94
C LEU A 354 -3.21 -12.61 16.11
N ASP A 355 -2.17 -12.27 15.33
CA ASP A 355 -1.49 -10.98 15.39
C ASP A 355 -2.10 -9.94 14.43
N SER A 356 -2.96 -10.37 13.49
CA SER A 356 -3.72 -9.48 12.60
C SER A 356 -4.99 -8.98 13.26
N THR A 357 -5.33 -7.71 13.05
CA THR A 357 -6.47 -7.07 13.73
C THR A 357 -7.26 -6.17 12.80
N SER A 358 -8.56 -5.97 13.09
CA SER A 358 -9.41 -5.00 12.39
C SER A 358 -10.39 -4.35 13.37
N ARG A 359 -10.56 -3.03 13.23
CA ARG A 359 -11.52 -2.25 14.03
C ARG A 359 -12.97 -2.61 13.71
N ILE A 360 -13.23 -3.04 12.47
CA ILE A 360 -14.59 -3.42 12.06
C ILE A 360 -14.96 -4.85 12.39
N LEU A 361 -14.07 -5.62 13.04
CA LEU A 361 -14.39 -6.93 13.61
C LEU A 361 -15.23 -6.75 14.88
N ASP A 362 -16.42 -6.21 14.69
CA ASP A 362 -17.40 -5.87 15.71
C ASP A 362 -18.79 -6.39 15.28
N PRO A 363 -19.57 -7.02 16.19
CA PRO A 363 -20.86 -7.60 15.83
C PRO A 363 -21.86 -6.58 15.28
N GLN A 364 -21.73 -5.30 15.60
CA GLN A 364 -22.60 -4.23 15.07
C GLN A 364 -22.29 -3.92 13.60
N VAL A 365 -21.07 -4.20 13.12
CA VAL A 365 -20.65 -3.91 11.74
C VAL A 365 -20.76 -5.15 10.85
N ILE A 366 -20.16 -6.27 11.26
CA ILE A 366 -20.08 -7.49 10.46
C ILE A 366 -21.18 -8.49 10.76
N GLY A 367 -21.98 -8.26 11.79
CA GLY A 367 -23.04 -9.17 12.26
C GLY A 367 -22.55 -10.20 13.28
N GLU A 368 -23.49 -10.64 14.12
CA GLU A 368 -23.25 -11.57 15.23
C GLU A 368 -22.67 -12.92 14.79
N GLU A 369 -23.15 -13.47 13.67
CA GLU A 369 -22.71 -14.76 13.19
C GLU A 369 -21.24 -14.74 12.76
N HIS A 370 -20.87 -13.80 11.92
CA HIS A 370 -19.48 -13.65 11.48
C HIS A 370 -18.55 -13.43 12.67
N TYR A 371 -18.91 -12.51 13.57
CA TYR A 371 -18.11 -12.20 14.76
C TYR A 371 -17.88 -13.43 15.65
N LYS A 372 -18.94 -14.22 15.95
CA LYS A 372 -18.82 -15.44 16.76
C LYS A 372 -17.93 -16.48 16.13
N ILE A 373 -18.01 -16.64 14.80
CA ILE A 373 -17.20 -17.61 14.07
C ILE A 373 -15.73 -17.15 14.04
N ALA A 374 -15.46 -15.88 13.76
CA ALA A 374 -14.11 -15.35 13.80
C ALA A 374 -13.44 -15.51 15.18
N ARG A 375 -14.17 -15.19 16.25
CA ARG A 375 -13.68 -15.37 17.62
C ARG A 375 -13.52 -16.86 17.99
N GLY A 376 -14.38 -17.72 17.49
CA GLY A 376 -14.24 -19.18 17.64
C GLY A 376 -12.98 -19.72 16.99
N VAL A 377 -12.68 -19.28 15.77
CA VAL A 377 -11.45 -19.64 15.06
C VAL A 377 -10.22 -19.15 15.82
N GLN A 378 -10.21 -17.89 16.23
CA GLN A 378 -9.10 -17.32 17.03
C GLN A 378 -8.89 -18.07 18.34
N SER A 379 -9.95 -18.42 19.04
CA SER A 379 -9.88 -19.18 20.30
C SER A 379 -9.25 -20.56 20.15
N VAL A 380 -9.64 -21.29 19.09
CA VAL A 380 -9.08 -22.62 18.76
C VAL A 380 -7.59 -22.50 18.39
N LEU A 381 -7.23 -21.52 17.59
CA LEU A 381 -5.84 -21.29 17.18
C LEU A 381 -4.97 -20.81 18.36
N GLN A 382 -5.51 -19.97 19.24
CA GLN A 382 -4.81 -19.53 20.45
C GLN A 382 -4.56 -20.71 21.38
N ARG A 383 -5.57 -21.55 21.63
CA ARG A 383 -5.40 -22.75 22.45
C ARG A 383 -4.34 -23.69 21.87
N TYR A 384 -4.32 -23.85 20.55
CA TYR A 384 -3.27 -24.63 19.89
C TYR A 384 -1.89 -24.04 20.08
N LYS A 385 -1.74 -22.73 19.96
CA LYS A 385 -0.47 -22.01 20.22
C LYS A 385 0.01 -22.26 21.65
N ASP A 386 -0.89 -22.16 22.64
CA ASP A 386 -0.58 -22.42 24.05
C ASP A 386 -0.15 -23.88 24.32
N LEU A 387 -0.68 -24.83 23.55
CA LEU A 387 -0.33 -26.25 23.67
C LEU A 387 0.95 -26.64 22.91
N GLN A 388 1.45 -25.82 22.01
CA GLN A 388 2.65 -26.16 21.19
C GLN A 388 3.87 -26.47 22.02
N ASP A 389 4.13 -25.69 23.09
CA ASP A 389 5.26 -25.91 23.99
C ASP A 389 5.13 -27.24 24.75
N ILE A 390 3.91 -27.56 25.18
CA ILE A 390 3.62 -28.83 25.84
C ILE A 390 3.84 -30.01 24.89
N ILE A 391 3.34 -29.88 23.65
CA ILE A 391 3.49 -30.91 22.61
C ILE A 391 4.97 -31.12 22.26
N ALA A 392 5.77 -30.05 22.19
CA ALA A 392 7.19 -30.12 21.87
C ALA A 392 8.02 -30.83 22.95
N ILE A 393 7.63 -30.68 24.23
CA ILE A 393 8.36 -31.24 25.39
C ILE A 393 7.86 -32.64 25.75
N LEU A 394 6.55 -32.83 25.84
CA LEU A 394 5.93 -34.03 26.37
C LEU A 394 5.31 -34.96 25.31
N GLY A 395 5.10 -34.45 24.10
CA GLY A 395 4.44 -35.15 23.01
C GLY A 395 2.90 -35.03 23.05
N MET A 396 2.26 -35.48 21.97
CA MET A 396 0.81 -35.44 21.80
C MET A 396 0.05 -36.37 22.76
N ASP A 397 0.69 -37.46 23.19
CA ASP A 397 0.04 -38.50 23.97
C ASP A 397 -0.33 -38.03 25.39
N GLU A 398 0.41 -37.05 25.91
CA GLU A 398 0.17 -36.48 27.24
C GLU A 398 -0.97 -35.45 27.30
N LEU A 399 -1.53 -35.07 26.15
CA LEU A 399 -2.67 -34.18 26.10
C LEU A 399 -3.98 -34.88 26.50
N SER A 400 -4.89 -34.15 27.11
CA SER A 400 -6.26 -34.59 27.30
C SER A 400 -6.95 -34.89 25.96
N GLU A 401 -7.97 -35.72 25.95
CA GLU A 401 -8.71 -36.02 24.70
C GLU A 401 -9.36 -34.78 24.11
N ASP A 402 -9.82 -33.87 24.97
CA ASP A 402 -10.36 -32.58 24.52
C ASP A 402 -9.28 -31.71 23.87
N ASP A 403 -8.07 -31.63 24.42
CA ASP A 403 -6.97 -30.89 23.83
C ASP A 403 -6.47 -31.55 22.52
N LYS A 404 -6.44 -32.85 22.43
CA LYS A 404 -6.11 -33.58 21.19
C LYS A 404 -7.11 -33.21 20.08
N MET A 405 -8.40 -33.13 20.40
CA MET A 405 -9.44 -32.74 19.44
C MET A 405 -9.27 -31.27 19.01
N VAL A 406 -8.98 -30.38 19.96
CA VAL A 406 -8.69 -28.96 19.67
C VAL A 406 -7.48 -28.83 18.75
N VAL A 407 -6.39 -29.54 19.01
CA VAL A 407 -5.18 -29.53 18.17
C VAL A 407 -5.47 -30.04 16.77
N ALA A 408 -6.20 -31.16 16.64
CA ALA A 408 -6.58 -31.73 15.33
C ALA A 408 -7.42 -30.74 14.52
N ARG A 409 -8.39 -30.08 15.15
CA ARG A 409 -9.24 -29.07 14.51
C ARG A 409 -8.46 -27.80 14.18
N ALA A 410 -7.58 -27.34 15.08
CA ALA A 410 -6.73 -26.16 14.84
C ALA A 410 -5.82 -26.34 13.62
N ARG A 411 -5.22 -27.51 13.45
CA ARG A 411 -4.40 -27.83 12.27
C ARG A 411 -5.21 -27.79 10.97
N LYS A 412 -6.44 -28.32 10.99
CA LYS A 412 -7.35 -28.22 9.84
C LYS A 412 -7.73 -26.78 9.53
N ILE A 413 -8.06 -25.99 10.55
CA ILE A 413 -8.34 -24.56 10.40
C ILE A 413 -7.13 -23.82 9.82
N GLN A 414 -5.94 -24.04 10.34
CA GLN A 414 -4.72 -23.41 9.85
C GLN A 414 -4.47 -23.73 8.37
N ARG A 415 -4.65 -24.98 7.97
CA ARG A 415 -4.54 -25.39 6.57
C ARG A 415 -5.67 -24.82 5.71
N PHE A 416 -6.88 -24.74 6.23
CA PHE A 416 -8.02 -24.20 5.51
C PHE A 416 -7.95 -22.66 5.33
N LEU A 417 -7.20 -21.96 6.16
CA LEU A 417 -6.88 -20.54 5.95
C LEU A 417 -5.97 -20.34 4.74
N SER A 418 -5.23 -21.36 4.30
CA SER A 418 -4.47 -21.29 3.05
C SER A 418 -5.40 -21.26 1.84
N GLN A 419 -4.96 -20.58 0.77
CA GLN A 419 -5.77 -20.38 -0.43
C GLN A 419 -4.86 -20.18 -1.65
N PRO A 420 -5.13 -20.85 -2.78
CA PRO A 420 -4.39 -20.58 -4.00
C PRO A 420 -4.82 -19.24 -4.60
N PHE A 421 -3.83 -18.44 -5.02
CA PHE A 421 -4.03 -17.14 -5.63
C PHE A 421 -3.97 -17.18 -7.13
N HIS A 422 -4.76 -16.36 -7.81
CA HIS A 422 -4.77 -16.24 -9.28
C HIS A 422 -3.42 -15.79 -9.81
N VAL A 423 -2.82 -14.81 -9.14
CA VAL A 423 -1.50 -14.26 -9.55
C VAL A 423 -0.35 -15.25 -9.36
N ALA A 424 -0.55 -16.32 -8.60
CA ALA A 424 0.45 -17.36 -8.36
C ALA A 424 0.23 -18.63 -9.21
N GLU A 425 -0.78 -18.70 -10.06
CA GLU A 425 -1.11 -19.88 -10.86
C GLU A 425 0.06 -20.38 -11.71
N ALA A 426 0.80 -19.44 -12.34
CA ALA A 426 1.95 -19.76 -13.17
C ALA A 426 3.08 -20.46 -12.41
N PHE A 427 3.21 -20.19 -11.12
CA PHE A 427 4.27 -20.75 -10.26
C PHE A 427 3.83 -22.01 -9.52
N THR A 428 2.57 -22.06 -9.10
CA THR A 428 2.04 -23.16 -8.27
C THR A 428 1.40 -24.27 -9.09
N GLY A 429 1.02 -23.99 -10.32
CA GLY A 429 0.22 -24.90 -11.17
C GLY A 429 -1.19 -25.17 -10.65
N SER A 430 -1.62 -24.43 -9.63
CA SER A 430 -2.96 -24.56 -9.04
C SER A 430 -3.82 -23.35 -9.43
N PRO A 431 -5.05 -23.56 -9.92
CA PRO A 431 -5.95 -22.46 -10.26
C PRO A 431 -6.29 -21.64 -9.02
N GLY A 432 -6.22 -20.31 -9.14
CA GLY A 432 -6.56 -19.38 -8.08
C GLY A 432 -8.04 -19.46 -7.69
N LYS A 433 -8.34 -19.01 -6.49
CA LYS A 433 -9.69 -19.06 -5.91
C LYS A 433 -10.05 -17.72 -5.29
N TYR A 434 -11.19 -17.20 -5.70
CA TYR A 434 -11.90 -16.14 -4.98
C TYR A 434 -12.99 -16.77 -4.13
N VAL A 435 -12.96 -16.57 -2.83
CA VAL A 435 -13.95 -17.16 -1.91
C VAL A 435 -14.82 -16.05 -1.33
N LYS A 436 -16.11 -16.08 -1.61
CA LYS A 436 -17.04 -15.08 -1.08
C LYS A 436 -17.11 -15.13 0.44
N LEU A 437 -17.25 -13.98 1.07
CA LEU A 437 -17.35 -13.83 2.52
C LEU A 437 -18.40 -14.77 3.13
N LYS A 438 -19.57 -14.87 2.51
CA LYS A 438 -20.65 -15.76 2.95
C LYS A 438 -20.21 -17.23 2.98
N ASP A 439 -19.48 -17.68 1.97
CA ASP A 439 -19.00 -19.07 1.89
C ASP A 439 -17.87 -19.31 2.88
N THR A 440 -17.02 -18.31 3.10
CA THR A 440 -15.97 -18.34 4.13
C THR A 440 -16.59 -18.52 5.52
N VAL A 441 -17.53 -17.66 5.90
CA VAL A 441 -18.18 -17.71 7.23
C VAL A 441 -18.89 -19.05 7.42
N ARG A 442 -19.66 -19.52 6.43
CA ARG A 442 -20.35 -20.82 6.47
C ARG A 442 -19.35 -21.97 6.64
N SER A 443 -18.29 -21.98 5.86
CA SER A 443 -17.29 -23.06 5.88
C SER A 443 -16.62 -23.18 7.26
N PHE A 444 -16.20 -22.07 7.83
CA PHE A 444 -15.59 -22.07 9.17
C PHE A 444 -16.58 -22.40 10.28
N LYS A 445 -17.85 -21.99 10.15
CA LYS A 445 -18.92 -22.42 11.07
C LYS A 445 -19.05 -23.95 11.12
N GLU A 446 -19.07 -24.61 9.97
CA GLU A 446 -19.21 -26.06 9.88
C GLU A 446 -17.94 -26.76 10.42
N ILE A 447 -16.75 -26.23 10.18
CA ILE A 447 -15.50 -26.78 10.74
C ILE A 447 -15.49 -26.66 12.26
N LEU A 448 -15.85 -25.50 12.81
CA LEU A 448 -15.93 -25.30 14.27
C LEU A 448 -16.96 -26.20 14.94
N ALA A 449 -18.06 -26.49 14.25
CA ALA A 449 -19.07 -27.44 14.73
C ALA A 449 -18.61 -28.91 14.70
N GLY A 450 -17.39 -29.20 14.18
CA GLY A 450 -16.84 -30.54 14.11
C GLY A 450 -17.39 -31.43 12.99
N LYS A 451 -18.17 -30.86 12.06
CA LYS A 451 -18.80 -31.63 10.98
C LYS A 451 -17.81 -32.41 10.12
N TYR A 452 -16.57 -31.91 10.02
CA TYR A 452 -15.50 -32.46 9.17
C TYR A 452 -14.30 -32.99 9.97
N ASP A 453 -14.48 -33.32 11.26
CA ASP A 453 -13.41 -33.82 12.10
C ASP A 453 -12.83 -35.16 11.63
N HIS A 454 -13.63 -35.96 10.91
CA HIS A 454 -13.27 -37.25 10.32
C HIS A 454 -12.43 -37.15 9.04
N LEU A 455 -12.37 -35.93 8.40
CA LEU A 455 -11.61 -35.75 7.17
C LEU A 455 -10.11 -35.54 7.46
N PRO A 456 -9.22 -36.00 6.54
CA PRO A 456 -7.77 -35.81 6.71
C PRO A 456 -7.38 -34.35 6.60
N GLU A 457 -6.41 -33.94 7.40
CA GLU A 457 -5.87 -32.57 7.46
C GLU A 457 -5.42 -32.06 6.09
N GLN A 458 -4.85 -32.92 5.24
CA GLN A 458 -4.36 -32.57 3.90
C GLN A 458 -5.49 -32.14 2.93
N ALA A 459 -6.73 -32.57 3.17
CA ALA A 459 -7.85 -32.14 2.34
C ALA A 459 -8.14 -30.63 2.46
N PHE A 460 -7.80 -30.03 3.60
CA PHE A 460 -8.04 -28.61 3.88
C PHE A 460 -6.97 -27.67 3.31
N TYR A 461 -5.89 -28.20 2.77
CA TYR A 461 -4.75 -27.41 2.31
C TYR A 461 -4.94 -26.87 0.89
N MET A 462 -4.74 -25.54 0.69
CA MET A 462 -4.80 -24.86 -0.61
C MET A 462 -6.08 -25.17 -1.38
N VAL A 463 -7.21 -24.83 -0.79
CA VAL A 463 -8.56 -25.01 -1.37
C VAL A 463 -9.37 -23.72 -1.23
N GLY A 464 -10.43 -23.60 -1.99
CA GLY A 464 -11.43 -22.54 -1.89
C GLY A 464 -12.43 -22.79 -0.74
N PRO A 465 -13.75 -22.89 -1.03
CA PRO A 465 -14.78 -23.17 -0.02
C PRO A 465 -14.76 -24.63 0.44
N ILE A 466 -15.59 -24.96 1.43
CA ILE A 466 -15.60 -26.28 2.09
C ILE A 466 -15.96 -27.43 1.13
N GLU A 467 -16.71 -27.17 0.08
CA GLU A 467 -17.05 -28.14 -0.94
C GLU A 467 -15.81 -28.72 -1.65
N GLU A 468 -14.76 -27.91 -1.78
CA GLU A 468 -13.50 -28.38 -2.37
C GLU A 468 -12.73 -29.30 -1.41
N VAL A 469 -12.85 -29.08 -0.09
CA VAL A 469 -12.30 -29.99 0.92
C VAL A 469 -12.95 -31.38 0.77
N ILE A 470 -14.27 -31.40 0.66
CA ILE A 470 -15.06 -32.63 0.48
C ILE A 470 -14.59 -33.35 -0.79
N ALA A 471 -14.61 -32.66 -1.93
CA ALA A 471 -14.19 -33.25 -3.20
C ALA A 471 -12.72 -33.73 -3.19
N LYS A 472 -11.85 -33.06 -2.45
CA LYS A 472 -10.45 -33.45 -2.29
C LYS A 472 -10.30 -34.67 -1.39
N ALA A 473 -11.07 -34.77 -0.31
CA ALA A 473 -11.09 -35.91 0.58
C ALA A 473 -11.62 -37.18 -0.15
N GLU A 474 -12.67 -37.06 -0.97
CA GLU A 474 -13.18 -38.15 -1.80
C GLU A 474 -12.12 -38.68 -2.78
N LYS A 475 -11.35 -37.76 -3.43
CA LYS A 475 -10.21 -38.14 -4.29
C LYS A 475 -9.11 -38.88 -3.53
N MET A 476 -8.97 -38.61 -2.23
CA MET A 476 -8.01 -39.30 -1.35
C MET A 476 -8.56 -40.66 -0.84
N GLY A 477 -9.75 -41.07 -1.26
CA GLY A 477 -10.36 -42.36 -0.90
C GLY A 477 -11.06 -42.36 0.45
N VAL A 478 -11.35 -41.20 1.03
CA VAL A 478 -12.09 -41.08 2.29
C VAL A 478 -13.58 -40.94 1.96
N LYS A 479 -14.43 -41.76 2.58
CA LYS A 479 -15.88 -41.59 2.50
C LYS A 479 -16.29 -40.36 3.31
N VAL A 480 -17.03 -39.47 2.67
CA VAL A 480 -17.55 -38.23 3.26
C VAL A 480 -18.96 -38.45 3.80
#